data_1ba21b7cb3988771bf45584b562cca1d
#
_entry.id   1ba21b7cb3988771bf45584b562cca1d
#
_cell.length_a   1.000
_cell.length_b   1.000
_cell.length_c   1.000
_cell.angle_alpha   90.00
_cell.angle_beta   90.00
_cell.angle_gamma   90.00
#
_symmetry.space_group_name_H-M   'P 1'
#
loop_
_entity.id
_entity.type
_entity.pdbx_description
1 polymer ?
#
loop_
_entity_poly.entity_id
_entity_poly.type
_entity_poly.pdbx_seq_one_letter_code
_entity_poly.pdbx_strand_id
1 'polypeptide(L)'
;MPKSNPREKQVLNFIREFSAENGYAPSIREICAGVGLRSTASVNYHLKNLQQKGMLTLGEKGRKRAIAAPQRPGQIPLIGTVTAGLPILALENREGTISWDGDPTCFALRVRGDSMINAGIFSGDVVVVRPQPTADDGQIVVARLEDEATVKRLRRRNGQIWLMPENEAYTPIDGAYAQIVGVVKALVREY
;
A
#
# COMPACT_ATOMS: atom_id res chain seq x y z
N MET A 1 -10.50 10.67 22.11
CA MET A 1 -9.17 10.21 21.64
C MET A 1 -8.40 9.69 22.86
N PRO A 2 -7.85 8.47 22.86
CA PRO A 2 -7.06 7.96 23.97
C PRO A 2 -5.79 8.81 24.12
N LYS A 3 -5.55 9.34 25.33
CA LYS A 3 -4.35 10.12 25.66
C LYS A 3 -3.13 9.22 25.45
N SER A 4 -2.29 9.52 24.45
CA SER A 4 -1.02 8.83 24.26
C SER A 4 0.01 9.35 25.27
N ASN A 5 0.73 8.41 25.89
CA ASN A 5 1.85 8.70 26.79
C ASN A 5 2.93 9.49 26.01
N PRO A 6 3.60 10.50 26.59
CA PRO A 6 4.68 11.25 25.94
C PRO A 6 5.76 10.35 25.30
N ARG A 7 6.09 9.22 25.92
CA ARG A 7 7.04 8.24 25.40
C ARG A 7 6.52 7.51 24.16
N GLU A 8 5.25 7.16 24.11
CA GLU A 8 4.62 6.56 22.92
C GLU A 8 4.66 7.53 21.74
N LYS A 9 4.42 8.83 22.00
CA LYS A 9 4.54 9.87 20.94
C LYS A 9 5.97 9.98 20.40
N GLN A 10 6.98 9.93 21.29
CA GLN A 10 8.39 9.95 20.87
C GLN A 10 8.75 8.74 20.00
N VAL A 11 8.34 7.53 20.42
CA VAL A 11 8.57 6.31 19.64
C VAL A 11 7.88 6.38 18.29
N LEU A 12 6.62 6.83 18.24
CA LEU A 12 5.86 6.93 16.99
C LEU A 12 6.46 7.98 16.04
N ASN A 13 6.85 9.15 16.57
CA ASN A 13 7.47 10.20 15.76
C ASN A 13 8.80 9.73 15.19
N PHE A 14 9.67 9.12 16.01
CA PHE A 14 10.93 8.57 15.53
C PHE A 14 10.73 7.55 14.41
N ILE A 15 9.77 6.62 14.55
CA ILE A 15 9.47 5.64 13.50
C ILE A 15 9.04 6.34 12.21
N ARG A 16 8.22 7.39 12.29
CA ARG A 16 7.76 8.16 11.12
C ARG A 16 8.89 8.91 10.43
N GLU A 17 9.69 9.64 11.20
CA GLU A 17 10.82 10.43 10.70
C GLU A 17 11.86 9.52 10.06
N PHE A 18 12.28 8.47 10.76
CA PHE A 18 13.22 7.49 10.26
C PHE A 18 12.74 6.83 8.96
N SER A 19 11.45 6.43 8.92
CA SER A 19 10.88 5.79 7.72
C SER A 19 10.76 6.76 6.56
N ALA A 20 10.51 8.05 6.81
CA ALA A 20 10.46 9.08 5.79
C ALA A 20 11.84 9.38 5.18
N GLU A 21 12.88 9.39 6.02
CA GLU A 21 14.26 9.69 5.59
C GLU A 21 14.93 8.50 4.89
N ASN A 22 14.69 7.28 5.36
CA ASN A 22 15.40 6.09 4.91
C ASN A 22 14.62 5.19 3.94
N GLY A 23 13.31 5.44 3.76
CA GLY A 23 12.44 4.61 2.89
C GLY A 23 12.06 3.25 3.49
N TYR A 24 12.50 2.93 4.72
CA TYR A 24 12.18 1.68 5.43
C TYR A 24 11.98 1.90 6.93
N ALA A 25 11.29 0.97 7.59
CA ALA A 25 11.04 1.05 9.02
C ALA A 25 12.29 0.79 9.87
N PRO A 26 12.47 1.50 11.01
CA PRO A 26 13.58 1.26 11.91
C PRO A 26 13.47 -0.11 12.59
N SER A 27 14.60 -0.70 12.91
CA SER A 27 14.68 -1.85 13.82
C SER A 27 14.43 -1.43 15.27
N ILE A 28 14.10 -2.39 16.14
CA ILE A 28 13.93 -2.12 17.57
C ILE A 28 15.19 -1.48 18.20
N ARG A 29 16.39 -1.85 17.73
CA ARG A 29 17.66 -1.27 18.20
C ARG A 29 17.82 0.17 17.76
N GLU A 30 17.47 0.49 16.53
CA GLU A 30 17.48 1.86 16.01
C GLU A 30 16.48 2.74 16.76
N ILE A 31 15.29 2.21 17.09
CA ILE A 31 14.31 2.91 17.93
C ILE A 31 14.88 3.15 19.33
N CYS A 32 15.51 2.12 19.97
CA CYS A 32 16.14 2.29 21.27
C CYS A 32 17.15 3.46 21.26
N ALA A 33 18.03 3.48 20.27
CA ALA A 33 19.05 4.51 20.14
C ALA A 33 18.42 5.90 19.90
N GLY A 34 17.47 5.98 18.97
CA GLY A 34 16.87 7.26 18.56
C GLY A 34 15.98 7.92 19.62
N VAL A 35 15.31 7.13 20.49
CA VAL A 35 14.46 7.68 21.54
C VAL A 35 15.10 7.63 22.94
N GLY A 36 16.38 7.22 23.04
CA GLY A 36 17.12 7.17 24.30
C GLY A 36 16.58 6.12 25.29
N LEU A 37 16.03 4.99 24.80
CA LEU A 37 15.59 3.87 25.62
C LEU A 37 16.71 2.84 25.76
N ARG A 38 16.99 2.40 27.00
CA ARG A 38 18.08 1.45 27.28
C ARG A 38 17.71 -0.01 27.05
N SER A 39 16.42 -0.31 26.90
CA SER A 39 15.92 -1.69 26.84
C SER A 39 15.00 -1.90 25.61
N THR A 40 15.28 -2.95 24.84
CA THR A 40 14.39 -3.40 23.76
C THR A 40 13.02 -3.87 24.29
N ALA A 41 12.95 -4.33 25.55
CA ALA A 41 11.69 -4.69 26.20
C ALA A 41 10.77 -3.47 26.36
N SER A 42 11.34 -2.30 26.73
CA SER A 42 10.58 -1.05 26.85
C SER A 42 10.05 -0.58 25.48
N VAL A 43 10.85 -0.69 24.40
CA VAL A 43 10.39 -0.40 23.05
C VAL A 43 9.25 -1.33 22.65
N ASN A 44 9.40 -2.64 22.87
CA ASN A 44 8.35 -3.62 22.54
C ASN A 44 7.04 -3.35 23.30
N TYR A 45 7.12 -2.92 24.56
CA TYR A 45 5.95 -2.52 25.35
C TYR A 45 5.23 -1.34 24.69
N HIS A 46 5.96 -0.28 24.33
CA HIS A 46 5.37 0.90 23.66
C HIS A 46 4.83 0.56 22.27
N LEU A 47 5.50 -0.30 21.51
CA LEU A 47 5.03 -0.75 20.20
C LEU A 47 3.71 -1.52 20.29
N LYS A 48 3.56 -2.42 21.26
CA LYS A 48 2.30 -3.13 21.51
C LYS A 48 1.16 -2.18 21.88
N ASN A 49 1.43 -1.21 22.75
CA ASN A 49 0.41 -0.20 23.11
C ASN A 49 -0.02 0.64 21.92
N LEU A 50 0.95 1.07 21.09
CA LEU A 50 0.67 1.81 19.87
C LEU A 50 -0.12 0.97 18.85
N GLN A 51 0.19 -0.33 18.74
CA GLN A 51 -0.57 -1.27 17.91
C GLN A 51 -2.01 -1.43 18.41
N GLN A 52 -2.22 -1.61 19.72
CA GLN A 52 -3.56 -1.72 20.32
C GLN A 52 -4.39 -0.45 20.11
N LYS A 53 -3.74 0.73 20.05
CA LYS A 53 -4.36 2.02 19.74
C LYS A 53 -4.56 2.26 18.23
N GLY A 54 -4.20 1.30 17.37
CA GLY A 54 -4.27 1.44 15.91
C GLY A 54 -3.28 2.47 15.33
N MET A 55 -2.27 2.89 16.11
CA MET A 55 -1.33 3.94 15.71
C MET A 55 -0.09 3.41 14.96
N LEU A 56 0.08 2.09 14.88
CA LEU A 56 1.05 1.40 14.04
C LEU A 56 0.62 -0.06 13.79
N THR A 57 1.21 -0.66 12.77
CA THR A 57 1.04 -2.08 12.47
C THR A 57 2.37 -2.79 12.72
N LEU A 58 2.32 -3.90 13.47
CA LEU A 58 3.48 -4.81 13.62
C LEU A 58 3.27 -5.99 12.67
N GLY A 59 4.27 -6.25 11.84
CA GLY A 59 4.30 -7.46 11.00
C GLY A 59 4.58 -8.74 11.82
N GLU A 60 4.64 -9.87 11.16
CA GLU A 60 4.84 -11.19 11.77
C GLU A 60 6.12 -11.24 12.60
N LYS A 61 6.04 -11.96 13.74
CA LYS A 61 7.21 -12.22 14.61
C LYS A 61 8.33 -12.89 13.80
N GLY A 62 9.52 -12.28 13.85
CA GLY A 62 10.72 -12.84 13.23
C GLY A 62 11.19 -12.13 11.96
N ARG A 63 10.40 -11.26 11.34
CA ARG A 63 10.88 -10.41 10.25
C ARG A 63 11.62 -9.20 10.78
N LYS A 64 12.85 -9.01 10.33
CA LYS A 64 13.59 -7.76 10.55
C LYS A 64 12.79 -6.62 9.89
N ARG A 65 12.54 -5.52 10.67
CA ARG A 65 11.85 -4.30 10.20
C ARG A 65 10.33 -4.45 9.92
N ALA A 66 9.63 -5.24 10.71
CA ALA A 66 8.19 -5.47 10.60
C ALA A 66 7.32 -4.36 11.27
N ILE A 67 7.80 -3.13 11.38
CA ILE A 67 7.09 -2.01 12.01
C ILE A 67 6.64 -1.05 10.90
N ALA A 68 5.33 -0.88 10.74
CA ALA A 68 4.80 0.17 9.88
C ALA A 68 4.06 1.20 10.75
N ALA A 69 4.55 2.44 10.77
CA ALA A 69 3.77 3.53 11.34
C ALA A 69 2.52 3.74 10.45
N PRO A 70 1.34 4.01 11.03
CA PRO A 70 0.21 4.48 10.25
C PRO A 70 0.65 5.75 9.52
N GLN A 71 0.19 5.87 8.31
CA GLN A 71 0.47 7.04 7.48
C GLN A 71 -0.02 8.30 8.19
N ARG A 72 0.58 9.43 7.86
CA ARG A 72 0.06 10.74 8.29
C ARG A 72 -1.38 10.84 7.80
N PRO A 73 -2.33 11.35 8.61
CA PRO A 73 -3.66 11.67 8.11
C PRO A 73 -3.54 12.46 6.82
N GLY A 74 -4.25 12.05 5.78
CA GLY A 74 -4.16 12.67 4.47
C GLY A 74 -3.01 12.17 3.57
N GLN A 75 -2.36 11.05 3.89
CA GLN A 75 -1.34 10.43 3.02
C GLN A 75 -1.55 8.91 2.89
N ILE A 76 -1.33 8.40 1.66
CA ILE A 76 -1.34 6.97 1.34
C ILE A 76 -0.03 6.55 0.67
N PRO A 77 0.41 5.26 0.79
CA PRO A 77 1.65 4.79 0.18
C PRO A 77 1.53 4.82 -1.34
N LEU A 78 2.59 5.26 -1.99
CA LEU A 78 2.79 5.10 -3.42
C LEU A 78 3.61 3.82 -3.66
N ILE A 79 3.03 2.91 -4.42
CA ILE A 79 3.66 1.66 -4.86
C ILE A 79 4.16 1.87 -6.29
N GLY A 80 5.42 1.60 -6.52
CA GLY A 80 6.02 1.70 -7.84
C GLY A 80 6.09 0.37 -8.56
N THR A 81 7.06 -0.45 -8.20
CA THR A 81 7.26 -1.77 -8.80
C THR A 81 6.75 -2.85 -7.84
N VAL A 82 6.01 -3.80 -8.36
CA VAL A 82 5.60 -4.99 -7.59
C VAL A 82 6.69 -6.03 -7.73
N THR A 83 7.30 -6.41 -6.60
CA THR A 83 8.35 -7.43 -6.56
C THR A 83 7.71 -8.81 -6.46
N ALA A 84 8.17 -9.75 -7.30
CA ALA A 84 7.74 -11.14 -7.31
C ALA A 84 7.83 -11.79 -5.91
N GLY A 85 6.82 -12.55 -5.55
CA GLY A 85 6.77 -13.27 -4.26
C GLY A 85 6.51 -12.41 -3.03
N LEU A 86 6.41 -11.08 -3.16
CA LEU A 86 6.09 -10.18 -2.06
C LEU A 86 4.64 -9.66 -2.13
N PRO A 87 3.98 -9.37 -0.99
CA PRO A 87 2.72 -8.63 -0.99
C PRO A 87 2.88 -7.28 -1.67
N ILE A 88 1.87 -6.84 -2.43
CA ILE A 88 1.92 -5.54 -3.14
C ILE A 88 2.23 -4.37 -2.21
N LEU A 89 1.72 -4.40 -0.98
CA LEU A 89 1.97 -3.37 0.03
C LEU A 89 3.27 -3.59 0.83
N ALA A 90 4.14 -4.51 0.39
CA ALA A 90 5.44 -4.68 1.01
C ALA A 90 6.25 -3.37 0.95
N LEU A 91 7.11 -3.15 1.95
CA LEU A 91 7.91 -1.92 2.05
C LEU A 91 8.85 -1.76 0.85
N GLU A 92 9.36 -2.87 0.33
CA GLU A 92 10.25 -2.95 -0.82
C GLU A 92 9.62 -2.42 -2.12
N ASN A 93 8.29 -2.42 -2.20
CA ASN A 93 7.53 -1.92 -3.35
C ASN A 93 7.19 -0.42 -3.25
N ARG A 94 7.49 0.24 -2.11
CA ARG A 94 7.11 1.63 -1.88
C ARG A 94 8.11 2.59 -2.50
N GLU A 95 7.59 3.55 -3.30
CA GLU A 95 8.36 4.67 -3.86
C GLU A 95 8.18 5.97 -3.04
N GLY A 96 7.18 6.03 -2.16
CA GLY A 96 6.89 7.23 -1.38
C GLY A 96 5.47 7.27 -0.83
N THR A 97 4.93 8.48 -0.73
CA THR A 97 3.55 8.74 -0.33
C THR A 97 2.94 9.83 -1.19
N ILE A 98 1.62 9.81 -1.36
CA ILE A 98 0.85 10.91 -1.96
C ILE A 98 -0.17 11.45 -0.97
N SER A 99 -0.57 12.71 -1.14
CA SER A 99 -1.70 13.30 -0.38
C SER A 99 -3.02 12.70 -0.84
N TRP A 100 -3.85 12.28 0.12
CA TRP A 100 -5.15 11.69 -0.11
C TRP A 100 -6.08 11.91 1.08
N ASP A 101 -7.14 12.68 0.88
CA ASP A 101 -8.09 13.04 1.95
C ASP A 101 -9.23 12.02 2.12
N GLY A 102 -9.23 10.95 1.31
CA GLY A 102 -10.24 9.88 1.38
C GLY A 102 -9.87 8.78 2.37
N ASP A 103 -10.33 7.55 2.07
CA ASP A 103 -10.11 6.37 2.90
C ASP A 103 -8.61 6.12 3.12
N PRO A 104 -8.12 6.15 4.38
CA PRO A 104 -6.69 5.97 4.70
C PRO A 104 -6.20 4.54 4.48
N THR A 105 -7.09 3.57 4.24
CA THR A 105 -6.72 2.18 3.91
C THR A 105 -6.29 2.02 2.46
N CYS A 106 -6.55 3.03 1.60
CA CYS A 106 -6.12 3.03 0.20
C CYS A 106 -4.60 3.05 0.06
N PHE A 107 -4.14 2.62 -1.09
CA PHE A 107 -2.78 2.82 -1.57
C PHE A 107 -2.80 3.44 -2.97
N ALA A 108 -1.70 4.01 -3.38
CA ALA A 108 -1.50 4.54 -4.71
C ALA A 108 -0.59 3.59 -5.50
N LEU A 109 -0.86 3.43 -6.79
CA LEU A 109 -0.06 2.63 -7.70
C LEU A 109 0.28 3.45 -8.94
N ARG A 110 1.58 3.49 -9.30
CA ARG A 110 2.01 4.12 -10.54
C ARG A 110 1.70 3.21 -11.73
N VAL A 111 0.98 3.76 -12.70
CA VAL A 111 0.59 3.06 -13.92
C VAL A 111 1.76 3.00 -14.90
N ARG A 112 1.96 1.84 -15.50
CA ARG A 112 2.91 1.61 -16.59
C ARG A 112 2.18 1.03 -17.80
N GLY A 113 2.55 1.49 -18.99
CA GLY A 113 1.91 1.08 -20.22
C GLY A 113 0.63 1.85 -20.52
N ASP A 114 0.00 1.50 -21.62
CA ASP A 114 -1.09 2.24 -22.26
C ASP A 114 -2.37 1.39 -22.45
N SER A 115 -2.46 0.25 -21.77
CA SER A 115 -3.60 -0.67 -21.91
C SER A 115 -4.95 -0.11 -21.46
N MET A 116 -4.97 1.07 -20.78
CA MET A 116 -6.16 1.70 -20.21
C MET A 116 -6.39 3.12 -20.73
N ILE A 117 -5.81 3.49 -21.88
CA ILE A 117 -5.86 4.85 -22.44
C ILE A 117 -7.28 5.32 -22.75
N ASN A 118 -8.15 4.43 -23.23
CA ASN A 118 -9.55 4.77 -23.55
C ASN A 118 -10.40 4.96 -22.28
N ALA A 119 -9.90 4.54 -21.10
CA ALA A 119 -10.47 4.88 -19.81
C ALA A 119 -9.84 6.17 -19.22
N GLY A 120 -8.99 6.88 -19.99
CA GLY A 120 -8.32 8.10 -19.55
C GLY A 120 -7.13 7.86 -18.59
N ILE A 121 -6.66 6.62 -18.47
CA ILE A 121 -5.52 6.24 -17.60
C ILE A 121 -4.30 6.03 -18.50
N PHE A 122 -3.26 6.85 -18.32
CA PHE A 122 -2.05 6.84 -19.13
C PHE A 122 -0.84 6.35 -18.33
N SER A 123 0.21 5.99 -19.04
CA SER A 123 1.50 5.67 -18.40
C SER A 123 2.04 6.87 -17.65
N GLY A 124 2.48 6.65 -16.40
CA GLY A 124 2.92 7.70 -15.48
C GLY A 124 1.86 8.18 -14.50
N ASP A 125 0.58 7.98 -14.79
CA ASP A 125 -0.51 8.29 -13.86
C ASP A 125 -0.36 7.51 -12.55
N VAL A 126 -0.99 8.02 -11.51
CA VAL A 126 -1.10 7.36 -10.22
C VAL A 126 -2.56 7.04 -9.95
N VAL A 127 -2.91 5.77 -9.82
CA VAL A 127 -4.26 5.34 -9.43
C VAL A 127 -4.33 5.12 -7.93
N VAL A 128 -5.40 5.65 -7.30
CA VAL A 128 -5.71 5.38 -5.89
C VAL A 128 -6.59 4.14 -5.81
N VAL A 129 -6.17 3.16 -5.03
CA VAL A 129 -6.75 1.83 -4.98
C VAL A 129 -7.23 1.51 -3.57
N ARG A 130 -8.48 1.14 -3.43
CA ARG A 130 -9.02 0.58 -2.19
C ARG A 130 -8.75 -0.92 -2.17
N PRO A 131 -7.99 -1.45 -1.17
CA PRO A 131 -7.71 -2.87 -1.04
C PRO A 131 -9.01 -3.64 -0.80
N GLN A 132 -9.30 -4.61 -1.65
CA GLN A 132 -10.39 -5.57 -1.45
C GLN A 132 -10.21 -6.76 -2.40
N PRO A 133 -10.60 -7.99 -1.98
CA PRO A 133 -10.37 -9.20 -2.78
C PRO A 133 -11.43 -9.42 -3.85
N THR A 134 -12.46 -8.60 -3.90
CA THR A 134 -13.59 -8.73 -4.85
C THR A 134 -13.88 -7.40 -5.53
N ALA A 135 -14.49 -7.45 -6.70
CA ALA A 135 -14.96 -6.28 -7.44
C ALA A 135 -16.25 -6.60 -8.20
N ASP A 136 -17.04 -5.57 -8.48
CA ASP A 136 -18.25 -5.66 -9.28
C ASP A 136 -17.92 -5.59 -10.78
N ASP A 137 -18.86 -6.08 -11.62
CA ASP A 137 -18.74 -5.97 -13.06
C ASP A 137 -18.63 -4.50 -13.50
N GLY A 138 -17.72 -4.21 -14.41
CA GLY A 138 -17.43 -2.87 -14.92
C GLY A 138 -16.46 -2.04 -14.09
N GLN A 139 -16.08 -2.44 -12.88
CA GLN A 139 -15.10 -1.70 -12.09
C GLN A 139 -13.70 -1.83 -12.68
N ILE A 140 -12.90 -0.75 -12.53
CA ILE A 140 -11.47 -0.79 -12.83
C ILE A 140 -10.77 -1.31 -11.59
N VAL A 141 -9.95 -2.34 -11.77
CA VAL A 141 -9.28 -3.08 -10.69
C VAL A 141 -7.78 -3.10 -10.90
N VAL A 142 -7.07 -3.22 -9.80
CA VAL A 142 -5.71 -3.72 -9.79
C VAL A 142 -5.80 -5.22 -9.53
N ALA A 143 -5.30 -6.01 -10.46
CA ALA A 143 -5.22 -7.46 -10.34
C ALA A 143 -3.76 -7.91 -10.41
N ARG A 144 -3.44 -8.98 -9.68
CA ARG A 144 -2.16 -9.67 -9.78
C ARG A 144 -2.34 -10.92 -10.63
N LEU A 145 -1.49 -11.04 -11.64
CA LEU A 145 -1.32 -12.21 -12.49
C LEU A 145 0.10 -12.70 -12.28
N GLU A 146 0.26 -13.91 -11.77
CA GLU A 146 1.57 -14.43 -11.36
C GLU A 146 2.29 -13.42 -10.44
N ASP A 147 3.35 -12.80 -10.93
CA ASP A 147 4.18 -11.87 -10.17
C ASP A 147 3.99 -10.39 -10.58
N GLU A 148 3.08 -10.11 -11.50
CA GLU A 148 2.86 -8.75 -12.00
C GLU A 148 1.50 -8.19 -11.59
N ALA A 149 1.48 -6.88 -11.27
CA ALA A 149 0.25 -6.14 -11.08
C ALA A 149 -0.19 -5.46 -12.38
N THR A 150 -1.46 -5.56 -12.70
CA THR A 150 -2.04 -4.91 -13.87
C THR A 150 -3.32 -4.15 -13.53
N VAL A 151 -3.57 -3.04 -14.25
CA VAL A 151 -4.81 -2.27 -14.16
C VAL A 151 -5.68 -2.64 -15.35
N LYS A 152 -6.90 -3.11 -15.09
CA LYS A 152 -7.85 -3.54 -16.13
C LYS A 152 -9.29 -3.26 -15.68
N ARG A 153 -10.23 -3.29 -16.62
CA ARG A 153 -11.65 -3.32 -16.29
C ARG A 153 -12.09 -4.77 -16.07
N LEU A 154 -12.66 -5.05 -14.90
CA LEU A 154 -13.26 -6.34 -14.62
C LEU A 154 -14.57 -6.50 -15.39
N ARG A 155 -14.73 -7.61 -16.09
CA ARG A 155 -15.99 -8.01 -16.72
C ARG A 155 -16.35 -9.43 -16.37
N ARG A 156 -17.64 -9.65 -16.11
CA ARG A 156 -18.21 -10.98 -15.88
C ARG A 156 -19.09 -11.34 -17.07
N ARG A 157 -18.76 -12.44 -17.75
CA ARG A 157 -19.55 -12.97 -18.87
C ARG A 157 -19.70 -14.48 -18.71
N ASN A 158 -20.92 -14.99 -18.73
CA ASN A 158 -21.22 -16.43 -18.65
C ASN A 158 -20.53 -17.14 -17.45
N GLY A 159 -20.47 -16.47 -16.29
CA GLY A 159 -19.82 -17.01 -15.10
C GLY A 159 -18.28 -16.90 -15.08
N GLN A 160 -17.67 -16.46 -16.17
CA GLN A 160 -16.23 -16.24 -16.27
C GLN A 160 -15.87 -14.78 -15.96
N ILE A 161 -14.69 -14.58 -15.38
CA ILE A 161 -14.10 -13.29 -15.09
C ILE A 161 -13.11 -12.95 -16.19
N TRP A 162 -13.19 -11.75 -16.72
CA TRP A 162 -12.28 -11.21 -17.72
C TRP A 162 -11.67 -9.90 -17.20
N LEU A 163 -10.38 -9.73 -17.44
CA LEU A 163 -9.68 -8.46 -17.24
C LEU A 163 -9.52 -7.78 -18.60
N MET A 164 -10.39 -6.82 -18.86
CA MET A 164 -10.49 -6.14 -20.15
C MET A 164 -9.56 -4.93 -20.20
N PRO A 165 -8.71 -4.82 -21.21
CA PRO A 165 -8.03 -3.58 -21.50
C PRO A 165 -9.03 -2.55 -22.03
N GLU A 166 -8.72 -1.29 -21.85
CA GLU A 166 -9.39 -0.14 -22.49
C GLU A 166 -8.44 0.44 -23.55
N ASN A 167 -8.00 -0.43 -24.46
CA ASN A 167 -7.17 -0.13 -25.62
C ASN A 167 -7.27 -1.34 -26.59
N GLU A 168 -7.66 -1.09 -27.82
CA GLU A 168 -7.86 -2.12 -28.85
C GLU A 168 -6.56 -2.85 -29.25
N ALA A 169 -5.41 -2.26 -28.99
CA ALA A 169 -4.11 -2.89 -29.23
C ALA A 169 -3.80 -4.05 -28.26
N TYR A 170 -4.61 -4.23 -27.21
CA TYR A 170 -4.43 -5.25 -26.20
C TYR A 170 -5.56 -6.26 -26.20
N THR A 171 -5.23 -7.52 -25.94
CA THR A 171 -6.22 -8.60 -25.82
C THR A 171 -6.76 -8.73 -24.40
N PRO A 172 -8.04 -9.13 -24.23
CA PRO A 172 -8.59 -9.49 -22.93
C PRO A 172 -7.79 -10.62 -22.27
N ILE A 173 -7.67 -10.56 -20.94
CA ILE A 173 -6.96 -11.56 -20.15
C ILE A 173 -7.99 -12.40 -19.39
N ASP A 174 -7.87 -13.73 -19.42
CA ASP A 174 -8.67 -14.61 -18.58
C ASP A 174 -8.36 -14.34 -17.09
N GLY A 175 -9.39 -13.95 -16.36
CA GLY A 175 -9.28 -13.61 -14.93
C GLY A 175 -9.39 -14.81 -13.99
N ALA A 176 -9.48 -16.05 -14.50
CA ALA A 176 -9.66 -17.24 -13.66
C ALA A 176 -8.55 -17.43 -12.61
N TYR A 177 -7.32 -17.04 -12.97
CA TYR A 177 -6.15 -17.12 -12.10
C TYR A 177 -5.70 -15.78 -11.54
N ALA A 178 -6.44 -14.71 -11.83
CA ALA A 178 -6.10 -13.38 -11.35
C ALA A 178 -6.55 -13.18 -9.90
N GLN A 179 -5.66 -12.65 -9.09
CA GLN A 179 -6.00 -12.20 -7.75
C GLN A 179 -6.36 -10.71 -7.77
N ILE A 180 -7.61 -10.37 -7.43
CA ILE A 180 -7.99 -8.96 -7.26
C ILE A 180 -7.29 -8.42 -6.01
N VAL A 181 -6.55 -7.34 -6.19
CA VAL A 181 -5.84 -6.62 -5.12
C VAL A 181 -6.68 -5.48 -4.58
N GLY A 182 -7.42 -4.81 -5.47
CA GLY A 182 -8.29 -3.71 -5.08
C GLY A 182 -8.99 -3.05 -6.26
N VAL A 183 -9.88 -2.12 -5.92
CA VAL A 183 -10.68 -1.34 -6.88
C VAL A 183 -10.12 0.07 -6.96
N VAL A 184 -9.94 0.57 -8.18
CA VAL A 184 -9.52 1.95 -8.44
C VAL A 184 -10.63 2.91 -8.03
N LYS A 185 -10.29 3.92 -7.23
CA LYS A 185 -11.20 4.93 -6.70
C LYS A 185 -10.98 6.32 -7.29
N ALA A 186 -9.73 6.64 -7.61
CA ALA A 186 -9.37 7.93 -8.19
C ALA A 186 -8.11 7.78 -9.05
N LEU A 187 -7.85 8.82 -9.83
CA LEU A 187 -6.66 8.98 -10.63
C LEU A 187 -6.05 10.34 -10.27
N VAL A 188 -4.75 10.35 -10.08
CA VAL A 188 -3.94 11.56 -9.84
C VAL A 188 -2.95 11.70 -10.98
N ARG A 189 -2.93 12.87 -11.61
CA ARG A 189 -2.00 13.24 -12.66
C ARG A 189 -1.44 14.61 -12.36
N GLU A 190 -0.12 14.71 -12.40
CA GLU A 190 0.61 15.97 -12.31
C GLU A 190 0.96 16.44 -13.72
N TYR A 191 0.84 17.75 -13.97
CA TYR A 191 1.12 18.41 -15.26
C TYR A 191 2.33 19.32 -15.15
#